data_afb348b57b399c1b8760e8cc6d3c820a
#
_entry.id   afb348b57b399c1b8760e8cc6d3c820a
#
_cell.length_a   1.000
_cell.length_b   1.000
_cell.length_c   1.000
_cell.angle_alpha   90.00
_cell.angle_beta   90.00
_cell.angle_gamma   90.00
#
_symmetry.space_group_name_H-M   'P 1'
#
loop_
_entity.id
_entity.type
_entity.pdbx_description
1 polymer ?
#
loop_
_entity_poly.entity_id
_entity_poly.type
_entity_poly.pdbx_seq_one_letter_code
_entity_poly.pdbx_strand_id
1 'polypeptide(L)'
;DLQIVGSKLVSLEGLEGLRRVEGSVEIWFNETLENLRGLDGLESVGAGLGTAIAPPLPAETVAGKPVHVVEGLLIFQNEVLRSLEGLERLAFVGGGMAIVSNKTLVTPADLERLVASEGSLDIWFNDALESLKGLHHLTRVRDFLELSGNGALESLDGLREVDYVGADLIISNNGRLPAGEVRALAERLMAQGFGGAVVIDGNAPQ
;
A
#
# COMPACT_ATOMS: atom_id res chain seq x y z
N ASP A 1 -13.73 -0.68 12.90
CA ASP A 1 -12.94 0.29 12.11
C ASP A 1 -12.15 1.19 13.05
N LEU A 2 -11.00 1.62 12.62
CA LEU A 2 -10.19 2.65 13.26
C LEU A 2 -9.98 3.79 12.26
N GLN A 3 -10.44 4.99 12.59
CA GLN A 3 -10.27 6.16 11.72
C GLN A 3 -9.48 7.26 12.44
N ILE A 4 -8.41 7.73 11.80
CA ILE A 4 -7.54 8.82 12.27
C ILE A 4 -7.47 9.85 11.14
N VAL A 5 -8.29 10.88 11.27
CA VAL A 5 -8.60 11.80 10.15
C VAL A 5 -8.39 13.24 10.57
N GLY A 6 -7.63 14.00 9.78
CA GLY A 6 -7.47 15.44 9.97
C GLY A 6 -6.96 15.82 11.36
N SER A 7 -6.22 14.93 12.00
CA SER A 7 -5.74 15.13 13.37
C SER A 7 -4.46 15.96 13.39
N LYS A 8 -4.15 16.50 14.58
CA LYS A 8 -2.85 17.15 14.87
C LYS A 8 -1.95 16.23 15.70
N LEU A 9 -2.16 14.93 15.62
CA LEU A 9 -1.31 13.95 16.28
C LEU A 9 0.04 13.87 15.57
N VAL A 10 1.11 13.71 16.34
CA VAL A 10 2.46 13.48 15.83
C VAL A 10 2.75 11.98 15.73
N SER A 11 2.15 11.20 16.62
CA SER A 11 2.20 9.73 16.67
C SER A 11 0.86 9.19 17.16
N LEU A 12 0.72 7.85 17.19
CA LEU A 12 -0.49 7.17 17.65
C LEU A 12 -0.28 6.52 19.03
N GLU A 13 0.68 7.04 19.82
CA GLU A 13 0.95 6.56 21.18
C GLU A 13 -0.33 6.48 22.03
N GLY A 14 -0.50 5.37 22.73
CA GLY A 14 -1.72 5.01 23.46
C GLY A 14 -2.52 3.88 22.83
N LEU A 15 -2.19 3.48 21.59
CA LEU A 15 -2.84 2.37 20.87
C LEU A 15 -2.00 1.07 20.86
N GLU A 16 -0.91 0.98 21.65
CA GLU A 16 0.06 -0.15 21.63
C GLU A 16 -0.60 -1.50 21.97
N GLY A 17 -1.75 -1.46 22.65
CA GLY A 17 -2.53 -2.67 22.97
C GLY A 17 -3.36 -3.22 21.81
N LEU A 18 -3.49 -2.46 20.72
CA LEU A 18 -4.31 -2.87 19.57
C LEU A 18 -3.61 -3.98 18.79
N ARG A 19 -4.24 -5.15 18.71
CA ARG A 19 -3.71 -6.32 18.00
C ARG A 19 -4.39 -6.60 16.68
N ARG A 20 -5.67 -6.30 16.62
CA ARG A 20 -6.51 -6.58 15.47
C ARG A 20 -7.57 -5.52 15.30
N VAL A 21 -7.83 -5.15 14.06
CA VAL A 21 -9.00 -4.38 13.65
C VAL A 21 -9.78 -5.22 12.65
N GLU A 22 -10.99 -5.65 13.02
CA GLU A 22 -11.81 -6.51 12.15
C GLU A 22 -12.37 -5.80 10.93
N GLY A 23 -12.53 -4.49 11.00
CA GLY A 23 -12.89 -3.62 9.89
C GLY A 23 -11.66 -2.92 9.30
N SER A 24 -11.85 -1.71 8.79
CA SER A 24 -10.81 -0.91 8.17
C SER A 24 -9.96 -0.15 9.18
N VAL A 25 -8.71 0.10 8.82
CA VAL A 25 -7.84 1.13 9.41
C VAL A 25 -7.64 2.23 8.38
N GLU A 26 -8.06 3.43 8.71
CA GLU A 26 -8.04 4.59 7.81
C GLU A 26 -7.29 5.76 8.47
N ILE A 27 -6.15 6.12 7.90
CA ILE A 27 -5.27 7.18 8.40
C ILE A 27 -5.07 8.19 7.28
N TRP A 28 -5.75 9.34 7.36
CA TRP A 28 -5.74 10.28 6.26
C TRP A 28 -5.89 11.74 6.67
N PHE A 29 -5.27 12.64 5.86
CA PHE A 29 -5.24 14.09 6.08
C PHE A 29 -4.62 14.53 7.40
N ASN A 30 -3.63 13.79 7.91
CA ASN A 30 -2.95 14.16 9.14
C ASN A 30 -1.69 14.98 8.82
N GLU A 31 -1.77 16.30 9.03
CA GLU A 31 -0.72 17.24 8.65
C GLU A 31 0.55 17.16 9.52
N THR A 32 0.45 16.53 10.69
CA THR A 32 1.55 16.48 11.69
C THR A 32 2.00 15.07 12.04
N LEU A 33 1.38 14.04 11.46
CA LEU A 33 1.67 12.64 11.77
C LEU A 33 2.96 12.22 11.04
N GLU A 34 4.05 12.03 11.79
CA GLU A 34 5.36 11.69 11.24
C GLU A 34 5.57 10.18 11.05
N ASN A 35 4.92 9.36 11.88
CA ASN A 35 5.00 7.90 11.89
C ASN A 35 3.72 7.31 12.51
N LEU A 36 3.61 5.98 12.56
CA LEU A 36 2.45 5.27 13.09
C LEU A 36 2.72 4.59 14.44
N ARG A 37 3.76 5.05 15.20
CA ARG A 37 4.05 4.55 16.54
C ARG A 37 2.82 4.60 17.42
N GLY A 38 2.56 3.52 18.14
CA GLY A 38 1.33 3.25 18.87
C GLY A 38 0.52 2.12 18.22
N LEU A 39 0.76 1.82 16.92
CA LEU A 39 0.20 0.62 16.29
C LEU A 39 1.17 -0.57 16.32
N ASP A 40 2.23 -0.52 17.12
CA ASP A 40 3.31 -1.53 17.23
C ASP A 40 2.79 -2.93 17.59
N GLY A 41 1.57 -2.99 18.12
CA GLY A 41 0.89 -4.23 18.43
C GLY A 41 0.07 -4.82 17.28
N LEU A 42 -0.21 -4.06 16.23
CA LEU A 42 -1.19 -4.43 15.21
C LEU A 42 -0.68 -5.57 14.32
N GLU A 43 -1.38 -6.69 14.35
CA GLU A 43 -1.03 -7.92 13.64
C GLU A 43 -1.90 -8.15 12.39
N SER A 44 -3.16 -7.68 12.42
CA SER A 44 -4.08 -7.85 11.30
C SER A 44 -5.13 -6.75 11.20
N VAL A 45 -5.53 -6.45 9.96
CA VAL A 45 -6.60 -5.51 9.60
C VAL A 45 -7.55 -6.22 8.64
N GLY A 46 -8.85 -6.03 8.79
CA GLY A 46 -9.83 -6.55 7.84
C GLY A 46 -9.97 -8.07 7.87
N ALA A 47 -10.02 -8.72 9.01
CA ALA A 47 -10.10 -10.19 9.11
C ALA A 47 -11.51 -10.77 8.95
N GLY A 48 -12.53 -9.96 8.67
CA GLY A 48 -13.91 -10.40 8.53
C GLY A 48 -14.41 -10.42 7.10
N LEU A 49 -15.18 -11.44 6.73
CA LEU A 49 -16.06 -11.41 5.55
C LEU A 49 -17.20 -10.40 5.78
N GLY A 50 -16.87 -9.20 6.19
CA GLY A 50 -17.83 -8.15 6.49
C GLY A 50 -18.00 -7.25 5.28
N THR A 51 -19.19 -7.13 4.80
CA THR A 51 -19.65 -6.05 3.92
C THR A 51 -19.65 -4.72 4.70
N ALA A 52 -18.47 -4.26 5.12
CA ALA A 52 -18.36 -2.90 5.58
C ALA A 52 -18.41 -2.00 4.33
N ILE A 53 -19.54 -1.36 4.15
CA ILE A 53 -19.63 -0.22 3.24
C ILE A 53 -18.88 0.90 3.97
N ALA A 54 -17.61 1.04 3.71
CA ALA A 54 -16.89 2.24 4.14
C ALA A 54 -17.65 3.45 3.56
N PRO A 55 -17.87 4.51 4.34
CA PRO A 55 -18.49 5.71 3.81
C PRO A 55 -17.62 6.17 2.62
N PRO A 56 -18.23 6.62 1.51
CA PRO A 56 -17.45 7.16 0.41
C PRO A 56 -16.59 8.27 0.99
N LEU A 57 -15.27 8.16 0.81
CA LEU A 57 -14.39 9.30 0.96
C LEU A 57 -15.03 10.44 0.18
N PRO A 58 -15.00 11.68 0.66
CA PRO A 58 -15.39 12.80 -0.17
C PRO A 58 -14.71 12.57 -1.52
N ALA A 59 -15.44 12.70 -2.62
CA ALA A 59 -15.03 12.22 -3.95
C ALA A 59 -13.73 12.89 -4.41
N GLU A 60 -12.65 12.59 -3.73
CA GLU A 60 -11.32 13.06 -4.01
C GLU A 60 -10.70 12.14 -5.04
N THR A 61 -10.47 12.70 -6.17
CA THR A 61 -9.72 12.07 -7.23
C THR A 61 -8.27 12.49 -7.09
N VAL A 62 -7.37 11.54 -6.98
CA VAL A 62 -5.94 11.80 -7.13
C VAL A 62 -5.60 11.59 -8.60
N ALA A 63 -5.16 12.67 -9.27
CA ALA A 63 -4.90 12.70 -10.72
C ALA A 63 -6.08 12.19 -11.59
N GLY A 64 -7.33 12.45 -11.17
CA GLY A 64 -8.51 12.02 -11.90
C GLY A 64 -8.95 10.57 -11.67
N LYS A 65 -8.23 9.81 -10.85
CA LYS A 65 -8.65 8.46 -10.42
C LYS A 65 -9.37 8.54 -9.08
N PRO A 66 -10.53 7.90 -8.91
CA PRO A 66 -11.15 7.81 -7.60
C PRO A 66 -10.22 7.01 -6.67
N VAL A 67 -9.98 7.53 -5.48
CA VAL A 67 -9.37 6.74 -4.41
C VAL A 67 -10.44 5.75 -3.98
N HIS A 68 -10.26 4.48 -4.32
CA HIS A 68 -11.15 3.45 -3.83
C HIS A 68 -10.90 3.25 -2.34
N VAL A 69 -11.97 3.33 -1.57
CA VAL A 69 -11.90 2.90 -0.17
C VAL A 69 -11.72 1.40 -0.17
N VAL A 70 -10.54 0.98 0.21
CA VAL A 70 -10.26 -0.44 0.38
C VAL A 70 -10.79 -0.86 1.75
N GLU A 71 -11.59 -1.91 1.79
CA GLU A 71 -11.86 -2.59 3.05
C GLU A 71 -10.53 -3.19 3.52
N GLY A 72 -9.87 -2.55 4.48
CA GLY A 72 -8.55 -2.96 4.91
C GLY A 72 -7.72 -1.80 5.45
N LEU A 73 -6.55 -1.55 4.88
CA LEU A 73 -5.64 -0.50 5.34
C LEU A 73 -5.54 0.64 4.32
N LEU A 74 -5.96 1.84 4.71
CA LEU A 74 -5.80 3.06 3.93
C LEU A 74 -4.89 4.05 4.65
N ILE A 75 -3.80 4.46 4.00
CA ILE A 75 -2.89 5.52 4.44
C ILE A 75 -2.84 6.56 3.32
N PHE A 76 -3.52 7.70 3.51
CA PHE A 76 -3.77 8.65 2.43
C PHE A 76 -3.50 10.10 2.83
N GLN A 77 -2.71 10.82 2.02
CA GLN A 77 -2.44 12.26 2.19
C GLN A 77 -2.01 12.66 3.61
N ASN A 78 -1.04 11.94 4.17
CA ASN A 78 -0.37 12.37 5.40
C ASN A 78 0.93 13.08 5.00
N GLU A 79 0.91 14.40 5.00
CA GLU A 79 1.92 15.22 4.31
C GLU A 79 3.35 15.09 4.86
N VAL A 80 3.49 14.78 6.15
CA VAL A 80 4.80 14.65 6.82
C VAL A 80 5.13 13.22 7.24
N LEU A 81 4.32 12.23 6.84
CA LEU A 81 4.53 10.83 7.17
C LEU A 81 5.78 10.31 6.46
N ARG A 82 6.83 9.99 7.22
CA ARG A 82 8.15 9.58 6.70
C ARG A 82 8.37 8.08 6.72
N SER A 83 7.72 7.38 7.65
CA SER A 83 7.81 5.93 7.83
C SER A 83 6.46 5.36 8.25
N LEU A 84 6.31 4.06 8.11
CA LEU A 84 5.18 3.29 8.62
C LEU A 84 5.52 2.65 9.97
N GLU A 85 6.54 3.18 10.68
CA GLU A 85 6.97 2.73 12.00
C GLU A 85 5.75 2.61 12.94
N GLY A 86 5.56 1.44 13.53
CA GLY A 86 4.34 1.03 14.24
C GLY A 86 3.59 -0.10 13.53
N LEU A 87 3.93 -0.44 12.27
CA LEU A 87 3.31 -1.55 11.54
C LEU A 87 4.21 -2.79 11.41
N GLU A 88 5.29 -2.90 12.21
CA GLU A 88 6.28 -3.98 12.10
C GLU A 88 5.70 -5.37 12.39
N ARG A 89 4.54 -5.43 13.04
CA ARG A 89 3.85 -6.70 13.33
C ARG A 89 2.72 -7.02 12.36
N LEU A 90 2.37 -6.09 11.47
CA LEU A 90 1.29 -6.31 10.53
C LEU A 90 1.66 -7.42 9.54
N ALA A 91 0.99 -8.55 9.69
CA ALA A 91 1.25 -9.74 8.87
C ALA A 91 0.15 -9.99 7.83
N PHE A 92 -1.04 -9.45 8.02
CA PHE A 92 -2.20 -9.76 7.20
C PHE A 92 -3.13 -8.57 7.03
N VAL A 93 -3.54 -8.32 5.79
CA VAL A 93 -4.61 -7.38 5.45
C VAL A 93 -5.71 -8.18 4.74
N GLY A 94 -6.85 -8.33 5.41
CA GLY A 94 -7.98 -9.15 4.95
C GLY A 94 -8.83 -8.51 3.85
N GLY A 95 -8.52 -7.28 3.50
CA GLY A 95 -9.06 -6.55 2.36
C GLY A 95 -7.92 -5.98 1.53
N GLY A 96 -8.14 -4.84 0.91
CA GLY A 96 -7.10 -4.13 0.16
C GLY A 96 -6.17 -3.31 1.06
N MET A 97 -5.02 -2.96 0.53
CA MET A 97 -4.09 -2.02 1.12
C MET A 97 -3.80 -0.88 0.14
N ALA A 98 -4.00 0.35 0.60
CA ALA A 98 -3.74 1.55 -0.20
C ALA A 98 -2.82 2.51 0.57
N ILE A 99 -1.69 2.86 -0.04
CA ILE A 99 -0.73 3.86 0.43
C ILE A 99 -0.65 4.93 -0.66
N VAL A 100 -1.35 6.06 -0.45
CA VAL A 100 -1.60 7.01 -1.53
C VAL A 100 -1.26 8.44 -1.11
N SER A 101 -0.50 9.13 -1.94
CA SER A 101 -0.19 10.56 -1.78
C SER A 101 0.48 10.94 -0.44
N ASN A 102 1.28 10.04 0.13
CA ASN A 102 2.12 10.35 1.28
C ASN A 102 3.49 10.82 0.77
N LYS A 103 3.60 12.10 0.46
CA LYS A 103 4.70 12.68 -0.34
C LYS A 103 6.08 12.60 0.29
N THR A 104 6.17 12.40 1.59
CA THR A 104 7.44 12.29 2.34
C THR A 104 7.80 10.85 2.72
N LEU A 105 6.95 9.88 2.39
CA LEU A 105 7.21 8.47 2.66
C LEU A 105 8.27 7.93 1.72
N VAL A 106 9.41 7.49 2.27
CA VAL A 106 10.57 7.03 1.50
C VAL A 106 10.52 5.53 1.18
N THR A 107 9.98 4.74 2.11
CA THR A 107 9.92 3.28 1.98
C THR A 107 8.85 2.71 2.93
N PRO A 108 8.19 1.60 2.57
CA PRO A 108 7.33 0.84 3.48
C PRO A 108 8.14 -0.18 4.31
N ALA A 109 9.36 0.16 4.73
CA ALA A 109 10.29 -0.77 5.39
C ALA A 109 9.70 -1.49 6.62
N ASP A 110 8.73 -0.86 7.27
CA ASP A 110 8.10 -1.36 8.49
C ASP A 110 7.01 -2.44 8.23
N LEU A 111 6.80 -2.84 6.97
CA LEU A 111 5.86 -3.91 6.58
C LEU A 111 6.55 -5.27 6.38
N GLU A 112 7.67 -5.51 7.04
CA GLU A 112 8.49 -6.72 6.84
C GLU A 112 7.76 -8.05 7.15
N ARG A 113 6.66 -8.02 7.88
CA ARG A 113 5.87 -9.23 8.18
C ARG A 113 4.66 -9.41 7.28
N LEU A 114 4.38 -8.47 6.41
CA LEU A 114 3.21 -8.55 5.53
C LEU A 114 3.38 -9.68 4.51
N VAL A 115 2.50 -10.67 4.57
CA VAL A 115 2.54 -11.85 3.69
C VAL A 115 1.48 -11.78 2.59
N ALA A 116 0.33 -11.19 2.88
CA ALA A 116 -0.78 -11.17 1.93
C ALA A 116 -1.66 -9.93 2.08
N SER A 117 -2.18 -9.47 0.94
CA SER A 117 -3.34 -8.60 0.83
C SER A 117 -4.47 -9.40 0.17
N GLU A 118 -5.58 -9.57 0.88
CA GLU A 118 -6.75 -10.30 0.37
C GLU A 118 -7.69 -9.41 -0.47
N GLY A 119 -7.22 -8.26 -0.88
CA GLY A 119 -7.77 -7.36 -1.87
C GLY A 119 -6.65 -6.81 -2.75
N SER A 120 -6.81 -5.59 -3.24
CA SER A 120 -5.77 -4.90 -4.01
C SER A 120 -4.59 -4.43 -3.15
N LEU A 121 -3.46 -4.19 -3.83
CA LEU A 121 -2.33 -3.42 -3.31
C LEU A 121 -2.12 -2.20 -4.19
N ASP A 122 -2.43 -1.04 -3.66
CA ASP A 122 -2.41 0.24 -4.35
C ASP A 122 -1.36 1.17 -3.71
N ILE A 123 -0.29 1.47 -4.43
CA ILE A 123 0.76 2.40 -3.98
C ILE A 123 0.89 3.50 -5.03
N TRP A 124 0.27 4.67 -4.75
CA TRP A 124 0.16 5.73 -5.75
C TRP A 124 0.66 7.07 -5.24
N PHE A 125 1.35 7.82 -6.13
CA PHE A 125 1.71 9.23 -5.92
C PHE A 125 2.46 9.51 -4.60
N ASN A 126 3.31 8.57 -4.19
CA ASN A 126 4.24 8.79 -3.10
C ASN A 126 5.56 9.28 -3.71
N ASP A 127 5.69 10.59 -3.87
CA ASP A 127 6.75 11.21 -4.68
C ASP A 127 8.17 10.93 -4.18
N ALA A 128 8.34 10.71 -2.87
CA ALA A 128 9.62 10.39 -2.24
C ALA A 128 9.89 8.88 -2.10
N LEU A 129 8.97 8.01 -2.55
CA LEU A 129 9.10 6.56 -2.39
C LEU A 129 10.22 6.02 -3.30
N GLU A 130 11.37 5.68 -2.73
CA GLU A 130 12.54 5.20 -3.46
C GLU A 130 12.57 3.68 -3.62
N SER A 131 11.97 2.94 -2.69
CA SER A 131 12.00 1.48 -2.71
C SER A 131 10.75 0.86 -2.08
N LEU A 132 10.49 -0.41 -2.40
CA LEU A 132 9.45 -1.23 -1.79
C LEU A 132 10.02 -2.16 -0.71
N LYS A 133 11.18 -1.82 -0.13
CA LYS A 133 11.76 -2.56 0.99
C LYS A 133 10.73 -2.65 2.13
N GLY A 134 10.55 -3.84 2.68
CA GLY A 134 9.49 -4.15 3.66
C GLY A 134 8.39 -5.02 3.07
N LEU A 135 8.21 -5.03 1.74
CA LEU A 135 7.24 -5.92 1.08
C LEU A 135 7.87 -7.23 0.57
N HIS A 136 9.10 -7.54 0.98
CA HIS A 136 9.87 -8.69 0.47
C HIS A 136 9.34 -10.06 0.94
N HIS A 137 8.41 -10.11 1.89
CA HIS A 137 7.68 -11.32 2.28
C HIS A 137 6.25 -11.37 1.73
N LEU A 138 5.83 -10.34 0.99
CA LEU A 138 4.54 -10.35 0.33
C LEU A 138 4.57 -11.38 -0.81
N THR A 139 3.73 -12.40 -0.70
CA THR A 139 3.62 -13.46 -1.71
C THR A 139 2.35 -13.32 -2.54
N ARG A 140 1.30 -12.72 -1.97
CA ARG A 140 -0.03 -12.74 -2.57
C ARG A 140 -0.73 -11.39 -2.53
N VAL A 141 -1.26 -10.98 -3.69
CA VAL A 141 -2.25 -9.90 -3.86
C VAL A 141 -3.46 -10.50 -4.56
N ARG A 142 -4.61 -10.50 -3.88
CA ARG A 142 -5.77 -11.23 -4.39
C ARG A 142 -6.45 -10.58 -5.58
N ASP A 143 -6.42 -9.25 -5.63
CA ASP A 143 -7.02 -8.47 -6.71
C ASP A 143 -5.94 -7.75 -7.53
N PHE A 144 -5.99 -6.44 -7.67
CA PHE A 144 -5.05 -5.64 -8.46
C PHE A 144 -3.74 -5.41 -7.70
N LEU A 145 -2.64 -5.40 -8.43
CA LEU A 145 -1.39 -4.79 -7.98
C LEU A 145 -1.15 -3.53 -8.81
N GLU A 146 -1.29 -2.36 -8.19
CA GLU A 146 -1.05 -1.08 -8.86
C GLU A 146 0.02 -0.25 -8.18
N LEU A 147 1.08 0.09 -8.94
CA LEU A 147 2.14 1.01 -8.55
C LEU A 147 2.16 2.15 -9.58
N SER A 148 1.66 3.32 -9.23
CA SER A 148 1.51 4.40 -10.21
C SER A 148 1.97 5.74 -9.66
N GLY A 149 2.77 6.48 -10.45
CA GLY A 149 3.13 7.86 -10.11
C GLY A 149 4.12 8.00 -8.95
N ASN A 150 4.88 6.95 -8.61
CA ASN A 150 5.93 7.03 -7.59
C ASN A 150 7.24 7.41 -8.29
N GLY A 151 7.45 8.71 -8.52
CA GLY A 151 8.51 9.21 -9.38
C GLY A 151 9.94 8.92 -8.93
N ALA A 152 10.15 8.65 -7.64
CA ALA A 152 11.45 8.29 -7.08
C ALA A 152 11.71 6.77 -7.02
N LEU A 153 10.71 5.93 -7.31
CA LEU A 153 10.84 4.47 -7.20
C LEU A 153 11.85 3.94 -8.21
N GLU A 154 12.88 3.24 -7.73
CA GLU A 154 14.01 2.79 -8.53
C GLU A 154 14.01 1.28 -8.80
N SER A 155 13.32 0.47 -7.99
CA SER A 155 13.34 -1.00 -8.11
C SER A 155 12.07 -1.66 -7.58
N LEU A 156 11.77 -2.85 -8.13
CA LEU A 156 10.72 -3.76 -7.67
C LEU A 156 11.25 -4.89 -6.76
N ASP A 157 12.47 -4.81 -6.26
CA ASP A 157 13.09 -5.87 -5.42
C ASP A 157 12.22 -6.28 -4.22
N GLY A 158 11.45 -5.34 -3.67
CA GLY A 158 10.49 -5.63 -2.60
C GLY A 158 9.35 -6.57 -3.00
N LEU A 159 9.11 -6.79 -4.29
CA LEU A 159 8.05 -7.67 -4.82
C LEU A 159 8.58 -8.98 -5.40
N ARG A 160 9.82 -9.34 -5.11
CA ARG A 160 10.45 -10.54 -5.67
C ARG A 160 9.77 -11.85 -5.27
N GLU A 161 9.14 -11.89 -4.10
CA GLU A 161 8.45 -13.08 -3.58
C GLU A 161 6.96 -13.13 -4.00
N VAL A 162 6.45 -12.04 -4.63
CA VAL A 162 5.05 -12.04 -5.12
C VAL A 162 4.91 -13.07 -6.22
N ASP A 163 4.14 -14.11 -5.96
CA ASP A 163 3.89 -15.22 -6.88
C ASP A 163 2.43 -15.30 -7.34
N TYR A 164 1.55 -14.50 -6.75
CA TYR A 164 0.14 -14.45 -7.11
C TYR A 164 -0.41 -13.02 -7.16
N VAL A 165 -0.97 -12.65 -8.29
CA VAL A 165 -1.84 -11.47 -8.48
C VAL A 165 -3.11 -11.94 -9.14
N GLY A 166 -4.27 -11.67 -8.53
CA GLY A 166 -5.54 -12.27 -8.94
C GLY A 166 -6.27 -11.54 -10.07
N ALA A 167 -5.94 -10.26 -10.28
CA ALA A 167 -6.52 -9.44 -11.36
C ALA A 167 -5.40 -8.76 -12.17
N ASP A 168 -5.46 -7.45 -12.41
CA ASP A 168 -4.50 -6.80 -13.30
C ASP A 168 -3.22 -6.36 -12.58
N LEU A 169 -2.12 -6.29 -13.32
CA LEU A 169 -0.84 -5.71 -12.92
C LEU A 169 -0.67 -4.35 -13.61
N ILE A 170 -0.69 -3.27 -12.86
CA ILE A 170 -0.60 -1.90 -13.37
C ILE A 170 0.61 -1.23 -12.74
N ILE A 171 1.68 -1.02 -13.50
CA ILE A 171 2.88 -0.32 -13.03
C ILE A 171 3.21 0.79 -14.02
N SER A 172 2.86 2.02 -13.65
CA SER A 172 2.90 3.13 -14.59
C SER A 172 3.39 4.44 -13.96
N ASN A 173 3.99 5.30 -14.79
CA ASN A 173 4.42 6.64 -14.39
C ASN A 173 5.41 6.67 -13.22
N ASN A 174 6.25 5.64 -13.09
CA ASN A 174 7.35 5.61 -12.13
C ASN A 174 8.64 5.96 -12.90
N GLY A 175 8.93 7.25 -13.02
CA GLY A 175 9.93 7.77 -13.93
C GLY A 175 11.39 7.33 -13.73
N ARG A 176 11.72 6.72 -12.57
CA ARG A 176 13.05 6.12 -12.30
C ARG A 176 13.04 4.59 -12.35
N LEU A 177 11.87 3.95 -12.36
CA LEU A 177 11.77 2.50 -12.37
C LEU A 177 12.04 1.94 -13.78
N PRO A 178 13.04 1.09 -13.97
CA PRO A 178 13.30 0.49 -15.27
C PRO A 178 12.11 -0.36 -15.76
N ALA A 179 11.60 -0.09 -16.95
CA ALA A 179 10.49 -0.86 -17.53
C ALA A 179 10.84 -2.36 -17.69
N GLY A 180 12.13 -2.70 -17.75
CA GLY A 180 12.60 -4.08 -17.77
C GLY A 180 12.27 -4.86 -16.49
N GLU A 181 12.33 -4.23 -15.32
CA GLU A 181 11.94 -4.89 -14.05
C GLU A 181 10.46 -5.22 -14.04
N VAL A 182 9.64 -4.30 -14.57
CA VAL A 182 8.17 -4.53 -14.65
C VAL A 182 7.86 -5.71 -15.58
N ARG A 183 8.54 -5.79 -16.74
CA ARG A 183 8.39 -6.92 -17.66
C ARG A 183 8.83 -8.24 -17.02
N ALA A 184 9.96 -8.23 -16.31
CA ALA A 184 10.47 -9.43 -15.61
C ALA A 184 9.48 -9.92 -14.53
N LEU A 185 8.87 -9.01 -13.77
CA LEU A 185 7.81 -9.35 -12.82
C LEU A 185 6.59 -9.95 -13.54
N ALA A 186 6.12 -9.32 -14.63
CA ALA A 186 4.98 -9.81 -15.40
C ALA A 186 5.25 -11.21 -16.00
N GLU A 187 6.41 -11.42 -16.60
CA GLU A 187 6.82 -12.73 -17.17
C GLU A 187 6.86 -13.82 -16.10
N ARG A 188 7.38 -13.51 -14.90
CA ARG A 188 7.41 -14.44 -13.78
C ARG A 188 5.99 -14.81 -13.32
N LEU A 189 5.08 -13.84 -13.18
CA LEU A 189 3.69 -14.08 -12.82
C LEU A 189 2.96 -14.89 -13.89
N MET A 190 3.17 -14.59 -15.18
CA MET A 190 2.60 -15.34 -16.29
C MET A 190 3.05 -16.79 -16.29
N ALA A 191 4.31 -17.07 -15.97
CA ALA A 191 4.83 -18.43 -15.84
C ALA A 191 4.16 -19.22 -14.69
N GLN A 192 3.53 -18.52 -13.75
CA GLN A 192 2.79 -19.10 -12.63
C GLN A 192 1.27 -19.11 -12.83
N GLY A 193 0.81 -18.74 -14.04
CA GLY A 193 -0.61 -18.79 -14.42
C GLY A 193 -1.36 -17.47 -14.27
N PHE A 194 -0.66 -16.33 -14.08
CA PHE A 194 -1.29 -15.03 -14.12
C PHE A 194 -1.97 -14.78 -15.48
N GLY A 195 -3.23 -14.40 -15.45
CA GLY A 195 -4.05 -14.16 -16.65
C GLY A 195 -4.63 -12.76 -16.76
N GLY A 196 -4.28 -11.84 -15.85
CA GLY A 196 -4.74 -10.45 -15.86
C GLY A 196 -4.07 -9.61 -16.93
N ALA A 197 -4.57 -8.40 -17.14
CA ALA A 197 -3.94 -7.42 -18.00
C ALA A 197 -2.64 -6.88 -17.36
N VAL A 198 -1.66 -6.53 -18.20
CA VAL A 198 -0.42 -5.89 -17.79
C VAL A 198 -0.34 -4.51 -18.43
N VAL A 199 -0.28 -3.48 -17.59
CA VAL A 199 -0.09 -2.09 -18.03
C VAL A 199 1.29 -1.62 -17.61
N ILE A 200 2.14 -1.27 -18.60
CA ILE A 200 3.50 -0.75 -18.40
C ILE A 200 3.62 0.53 -19.21
N ASP A 201 3.49 1.67 -18.58
CA ASP A 201 3.57 2.97 -19.27
C ASP A 201 4.26 4.02 -18.39
N GLY A 202 4.95 4.98 -19.01
CA GLY A 202 5.56 6.11 -18.29
C GLY A 202 6.65 5.75 -17.26
N ASN A 203 7.18 4.51 -17.29
CA ASN A 203 8.35 4.12 -16.50
C ASN A 203 9.65 4.46 -17.26
N ALA A 204 10.80 4.41 -16.56
CA ALA A 204 12.09 4.68 -17.20
C ALA A 204 12.36 3.72 -18.37
N PRO A 205 12.87 4.21 -19.50
CA PRO A 205 13.36 3.33 -20.56
C PRO A 205 14.51 2.46 -20.03
N GLN A 206 14.76 1.35 -20.70
CA GLN A 206 15.91 0.48 -20.39
C GLN A 206 17.21 1.18 -20.73
#